data_c94dbb4bc22e2009282cf13b5514febc
#
_entry.id   c94dbb4bc22e2009282cf13b5514febc
#
_cell.length_a   1.000
_cell.length_b   1.000
_cell.length_c   1.000
_cell.angle_alpha   90.00
_cell.angle_beta   90.00
_cell.angle_gamma   90.00
#
_symmetry.space_group_name_H-M   'P 1'
#
loop_
_entity.id
_entity.type
_entity.pdbx_description
1 polymer ?
#
loop_
_entity_poly.entity_id
_entity_poly.type
_entity_poly.pdbx_seq_one_letter_code
_entity_poly.pdbx_strand_id
1 'polypeptide(L)'
;QRQMCIRDSYSAVLYFFFQLASVSVMYQHMEDVTDEKQINKAAIWMFVCNFCAMELSILGLLAIAYVGELASASVPMLVLVQNGVGSGILTPIISLLIILGAISTAVNMISGIVTRCVNAVERRMDSPEKKSQGHLGRNAIFTAIFTFLAFAIAQFGLMTVVKKGYAYLGYAAFITLFVPFVVCLLYT
;
A
#
# COMPACT_ATOMS: atom_id res chain seq x y z
N GLN A 1 -19.89 -24.38 -6.35
CA GLN A 1 -18.46 -24.40 -6.71
C GLN A 1 -18.10 -23.39 -7.81
N ARG A 2 -18.85 -23.34 -8.94
CA ARG A 2 -18.54 -22.42 -10.07
C ARG A 2 -18.62 -20.93 -9.69
N GLN A 3 -19.60 -20.53 -8.91
CA GLN A 3 -19.74 -19.14 -8.44
C GLN A 3 -18.64 -18.72 -7.46
N MET A 4 -18.14 -19.64 -6.63
CA MET A 4 -16.99 -19.40 -5.76
C MET A 4 -15.73 -19.11 -6.58
N CYS A 5 -15.41 -19.94 -7.59
CA CYS A 5 -14.24 -19.73 -8.46
C CYS A 5 -14.25 -18.38 -9.18
N ILE A 6 -15.39 -17.94 -9.70
CA ILE A 6 -15.49 -16.63 -10.39
C ILE A 6 -15.26 -15.47 -9.42
N ARG A 7 -15.82 -15.55 -8.21
CA ARG A 7 -15.65 -14.54 -7.19
C ARG A 7 -14.20 -14.43 -6.71
N ASP A 8 -13.54 -15.58 -6.57
CA ASP A 8 -12.15 -15.64 -6.13
C ASP A 8 -11.21 -15.08 -7.20
N SER A 9 -11.42 -15.45 -8.46
CA SER A 9 -10.66 -14.88 -9.60
C SER A 9 -10.86 -13.37 -9.72
N TYR A 10 -12.09 -12.89 -9.54
CA TYR A 10 -12.40 -11.46 -9.54
C TYR A 10 -11.66 -10.73 -8.41
N SER A 11 -11.65 -11.31 -7.20
CA SER A 11 -10.95 -10.73 -6.06
C SER A 11 -9.43 -10.69 -6.28
N ALA A 12 -8.86 -11.70 -6.91
CA ALA A 12 -7.44 -11.73 -7.27
C ALA A 12 -7.07 -10.65 -8.29
N VAL A 13 -7.88 -10.47 -9.33
CA VAL A 13 -7.68 -9.41 -10.33
C VAL A 13 -7.81 -8.02 -9.69
N LEU A 14 -8.78 -7.83 -8.82
CA LEU A 14 -8.98 -6.57 -8.11
C LEU A 14 -7.80 -6.25 -7.18
N TYR A 15 -7.27 -7.27 -6.49
CA TYR A 15 -6.07 -7.15 -5.67
C TYR A 15 -4.83 -6.80 -6.52
N PHE A 16 -4.70 -7.37 -7.69
CA PHE A 16 -3.64 -7.01 -8.64
C PHE A 16 -3.68 -5.51 -8.99
N PHE A 17 -4.86 -4.98 -9.34
CA PHE A 17 -4.98 -3.55 -9.63
C PHE A 17 -4.74 -2.66 -8.41
N PHE A 18 -5.14 -3.09 -7.23
CA PHE A 18 -4.80 -2.40 -5.97
C PHE A 18 -3.28 -2.35 -5.75
N GLN A 19 -2.57 -3.45 -5.98
CA GLN A 19 -1.11 -3.49 -5.90
C GLN A 19 -0.46 -2.57 -6.93
N LEU A 20 -1.01 -2.46 -8.12
CA LEU A 20 -0.54 -1.55 -9.15
C LEU A 20 -0.63 -0.08 -8.69
N ALA A 21 -1.66 0.29 -7.93
CA ALA A 21 -1.75 1.62 -7.32
C ALA A 21 -0.59 1.91 -6.37
N SER A 22 -0.13 0.89 -5.63
CA SER A 22 0.98 1.02 -4.69
C SER A 22 2.33 1.27 -5.38
N VAL A 23 2.50 0.82 -6.62
CA VAL A 23 3.73 1.07 -7.41
C VAL A 23 3.96 2.57 -7.61
N SER A 24 2.90 3.38 -7.69
CA SER A 24 3.02 4.83 -7.86
C SER A 24 3.74 5.53 -6.69
N VAL A 25 3.74 4.95 -5.49
CA VAL A 25 4.45 5.46 -4.31
C VAL A 25 5.95 5.23 -4.42
N MET A 26 6.37 4.20 -5.13
CA MET A 26 7.79 3.85 -5.30
C MET A 26 8.56 4.88 -6.14
N TYR A 27 7.91 5.54 -7.08
CA TYR A 27 8.54 6.59 -7.88
C TYR A 27 9.09 7.73 -7.04
N GLN A 28 8.54 7.97 -5.84
CA GLN A 28 9.07 8.98 -4.91
C GLN A 28 10.46 8.62 -4.36
N HIS A 29 10.75 7.33 -4.25
CA HIS A 29 12.02 6.84 -3.72
C HIS A 29 13.06 6.58 -4.82
N MET A 30 12.69 6.81 -6.08
CA MET A 30 13.53 6.60 -7.26
C MET A 30 14.02 7.90 -7.91
N GLU A 31 13.82 9.06 -7.29
CA GLU A 31 14.23 10.36 -7.84
C GLU A 31 15.74 10.43 -8.13
N ASP A 32 16.56 9.75 -7.33
CA ASP A 32 18.01 9.72 -7.48
C ASP A 32 18.52 8.63 -8.43
N VAL A 33 17.64 7.76 -8.92
CA VAL A 33 18.03 6.64 -9.81
C VAL A 33 17.94 7.07 -11.26
N THR A 34 19.11 7.26 -11.89
CA THR A 34 19.23 7.73 -13.28
C THR A 34 19.60 6.63 -14.27
N ASP A 35 20.05 5.49 -13.80
CA ASP A 35 20.49 4.36 -14.63
C ASP A 35 19.37 3.33 -14.82
N GLU A 36 19.02 3.06 -16.08
CA GLU A 36 18.01 2.08 -16.47
C GLU A 36 18.31 0.67 -15.94
N LYS A 37 19.58 0.27 -15.89
CA LYS A 37 19.99 -1.02 -15.34
C LYS A 37 19.70 -1.14 -13.84
N GLN A 38 19.86 -0.05 -13.10
CA GLN A 38 19.54 -0.02 -11.66
C GLN A 38 18.03 -0.13 -11.44
N ILE A 39 17.21 0.53 -12.27
CA ILE A 39 15.75 0.45 -12.22
C ILE A 39 15.29 -0.99 -12.46
N ASN A 40 15.79 -1.63 -13.52
CA ASN A 40 15.44 -3.00 -13.85
C ASN A 40 15.86 -3.98 -12.74
N LYS A 41 17.07 -3.82 -12.19
CA LYS A 41 17.54 -4.63 -11.07
C LYS A 41 16.68 -4.45 -9.82
N ALA A 42 16.33 -3.22 -9.47
CA ALA A 42 15.45 -2.92 -8.34
C ALA A 42 14.05 -3.54 -8.54
N ALA A 43 13.47 -3.43 -9.74
CA ALA A 43 12.18 -4.01 -10.06
C ALA A 43 12.17 -5.54 -9.94
N ILE A 44 13.23 -6.22 -10.43
CA ILE A 44 13.36 -7.69 -10.31
C ILE A 44 13.45 -8.10 -8.83
N TRP A 45 14.34 -7.46 -8.06
CA TRP A 45 14.48 -7.78 -6.65
C TRP A 45 13.20 -7.54 -5.85
N MET A 46 12.51 -6.45 -6.14
CA MET A 46 11.23 -6.14 -5.53
C MET A 46 10.16 -7.18 -5.85
N PHE A 47 10.08 -7.62 -7.12
CA PHE A 47 9.19 -8.70 -7.53
C PHE A 47 9.50 -10.00 -6.77
N VAL A 48 10.76 -10.43 -6.74
CA VAL A 48 11.18 -11.67 -6.08
C VAL A 48 10.89 -11.62 -4.58
N CYS A 49 11.29 -10.55 -3.90
CA CYS A 49 11.06 -10.41 -2.46
C CYS A 49 9.55 -10.38 -2.12
N ASN A 50 8.75 -9.64 -2.88
CA ASN A 50 7.31 -9.57 -2.65
C ASN A 50 6.63 -10.92 -2.93
N PHE A 51 7.00 -11.59 -4.01
CA PHE A 51 6.50 -12.92 -4.34
C PHE A 51 6.82 -13.93 -3.23
N CYS A 52 8.08 -14.03 -2.80
CA CYS A 52 8.49 -14.93 -1.72
C CYS A 52 7.76 -14.61 -0.40
N ALA A 53 7.60 -13.34 -0.05
CA ALA A 53 6.90 -12.94 1.16
C ALA A 53 5.41 -13.32 1.12
N MET A 54 4.75 -13.16 -0.02
CA MET A 54 3.35 -13.55 -0.21
C MET A 54 3.18 -15.06 -0.14
N GLU A 55 4.03 -15.84 -0.84
CA GLU A 55 3.96 -17.31 -0.82
C GLU A 55 4.19 -17.86 0.59
N LEU A 56 5.19 -17.37 1.30
CA LEU A 56 5.44 -17.78 2.70
C LEU A 56 4.26 -17.44 3.62
N SER A 57 3.64 -16.29 3.42
CA SER A 57 2.46 -15.88 4.19
C SER A 57 1.26 -16.79 3.91
N ILE A 58 1.01 -17.13 2.65
CA ILE A 58 -0.09 -18.02 2.25
C ILE A 58 0.15 -19.43 2.81
N LEU A 59 1.35 -19.97 2.67
CA LEU A 59 1.70 -21.29 3.20
C LEU A 59 1.56 -21.34 4.72
N GLY A 60 2.00 -20.30 5.42
CA GLY A 60 1.82 -20.19 6.87
C GLY A 60 0.35 -20.17 7.30
N LEU A 61 -0.49 -19.40 6.61
CA LEU A 61 -1.93 -19.33 6.89
C LEU A 61 -2.63 -20.64 6.56
N LEU A 62 -2.21 -21.34 5.51
CA LEU A 62 -2.74 -22.67 5.18
C LEU A 62 -2.40 -23.70 6.26
N ALA A 63 -1.20 -23.63 6.87
CA ALA A 63 -0.80 -24.51 7.95
C ALA A 63 -1.70 -24.40 9.20
N ILE A 64 -2.31 -23.23 9.42
CA ILE A 64 -3.24 -22.99 10.53
C ILE A 64 -4.71 -22.83 10.09
N ALA A 65 -5.06 -23.27 8.90
CA ALA A 65 -6.42 -23.12 8.36
C ALA A 65 -7.51 -23.80 9.19
N TYR A 66 -7.14 -24.77 10.06
CA TYR A 66 -8.04 -25.44 10.98
C TYR A 66 -8.38 -24.60 12.24
N VAL A 67 -7.67 -23.51 12.48
CA VAL A 67 -7.94 -22.64 13.62
C VAL A 67 -9.17 -21.79 13.31
N GLY A 68 -10.25 -22.00 14.07
CA GLY A 68 -11.55 -21.35 13.82
C GLY A 68 -11.51 -19.82 13.90
N GLU A 69 -10.59 -19.24 14.67
CA GLU A 69 -10.41 -17.80 14.82
C GLU A 69 -9.81 -17.11 13.57
N LEU A 70 -9.14 -17.88 12.70
CA LEU A 70 -8.48 -17.35 11.50
C LEU A 70 -9.45 -16.61 10.58
N ALA A 71 -10.65 -17.14 10.39
CA ALA A 71 -11.66 -16.57 9.51
C ALA A 71 -12.23 -15.23 10.00
N SER A 72 -12.20 -14.99 11.31
CA SER A 72 -12.70 -13.76 11.96
C SER A 72 -11.58 -12.78 12.35
N ALA A 73 -10.34 -13.20 12.24
CA ALA A 73 -9.19 -12.40 12.65
C ALA A 73 -9.02 -11.15 11.77
N SER A 74 -8.84 -9.99 12.40
CA SER A 74 -8.51 -8.74 11.71
C SER A 74 -7.08 -8.73 11.15
N VAL A 75 -6.17 -9.49 11.79
CA VAL A 75 -4.77 -9.64 11.38
C VAL A 75 -4.42 -11.13 11.39
N PRO A 76 -4.67 -11.87 10.28
CA PRO A 76 -4.44 -13.32 10.23
C PRO A 76 -2.99 -13.75 10.54
N MET A 77 -2.01 -12.93 10.18
CA MET A 77 -0.59 -13.21 10.47
C MET A 77 -0.29 -13.23 11.98
N LEU A 78 -1.03 -12.46 12.78
CA LEU A 78 -0.89 -12.49 14.23
C LEU A 78 -1.39 -13.82 14.80
N VAL A 79 -2.50 -14.34 14.28
CA VAL A 79 -3.03 -15.67 14.66
C VAL A 79 -2.04 -16.78 14.33
N LEU A 80 -1.35 -16.69 13.17
CA LEU A 80 -0.28 -17.63 12.81
C LEU A 80 0.83 -17.66 13.87
N VAL A 81 1.29 -16.49 14.31
CA VAL A 81 2.37 -16.38 15.30
C VAL A 81 1.92 -16.86 16.68
N GLN A 82 0.70 -16.54 17.07
CA GLN A 82 0.13 -16.95 18.35
C GLN A 82 -0.06 -18.47 18.48
N ASN A 83 -0.33 -19.15 17.36
CA ASN A 83 -0.45 -20.61 17.31
C ASN A 83 0.88 -21.31 16.97
N GLY A 84 1.96 -20.57 16.75
CA GLY A 84 3.27 -21.09 16.42
C GLY A 84 4.11 -21.46 17.64
N VAL A 85 5.21 -22.17 17.39
CA VAL A 85 6.20 -22.50 18.43
C VAL A 85 6.94 -21.23 18.86
N GLY A 86 7.06 -21.01 20.17
CA GLY A 86 7.72 -19.80 20.71
C GLY A 86 6.83 -18.54 20.73
N SER A 87 5.52 -18.69 20.67
CA SER A 87 4.55 -17.59 20.63
C SER A 87 4.75 -16.54 21.73
N GLY A 88 5.18 -16.93 22.93
CA GLY A 88 5.40 -16.00 24.04
C GLY A 88 6.45 -14.90 23.75
N ILE A 89 7.46 -15.20 22.94
CA ILE A 89 8.51 -14.26 22.57
C ILE A 89 8.26 -13.67 21.18
N LEU A 90 7.83 -14.50 20.23
CA LEU A 90 7.61 -14.06 18.85
C LEU A 90 6.41 -13.10 18.71
N THR A 91 5.35 -13.32 19.47
CA THR A 91 4.14 -12.47 19.36
C THR A 91 4.42 -11.00 19.63
N PRO A 92 5.06 -10.58 20.74
CA PRO A 92 5.35 -9.18 20.97
C PRO A 92 6.33 -8.59 19.95
N ILE A 93 7.33 -9.36 19.51
CA ILE A 93 8.30 -8.89 18.50
C ILE A 93 7.59 -8.64 17.16
N ILE A 94 6.81 -9.59 16.68
CA ILE A 94 6.10 -9.47 15.40
C ILE A 94 5.00 -8.40 15.48
N SER A 95 4.31 -8.28 16.61
CA SER A 95 3.35 -7.18 16.81
C SER A 95 4.01 -5.82 16.70
N LEU A 96 5.19 -5.65 17.30
CA LEU A 96 5.96 -4.41 17.20
C LEU A 96 6.38 -4.15 15.74
N LEU A 97 6.88 -5.16 15.03
CA LEU A 97 7.26 -5.04 13.62
C LEU A 97 6.07 -4.69 12.72
N ILE A 98 4.89 -5.26 12.95
CA ILE A 98 3.66 -4.93 12.23
C ILE A 98 3.30 -3.46 12.46
N ILE A 99 3.36 -2.97 13.69
CA ILE A 99 3.06 -1.57 14.03
C ILE A 99 4.06 -0.63 13.36
N LEU A 100 5.35 -0.91 13.46
CA LEU A 100 6.40 -0.10 12.82
C LEU A 100 6.26 -0.09 11.29
N GLY A 101 5.98 -1.24 10.69
CA GLY A 101 5.72 -1.36 9.25
C GLY A 101 4.48 -0.57 8.81
N ALA A 102 3.40 -0.63 9.59
CA ALA A 102 2.18 0.12 9.31
C ALA A 102 2.42 1.64 9.40
N ILE A 103 3.15 2.11 10.43
CA ILE A 103 3.50 3.52 10.58
C ILE A 103 4.37 3.98 9.40
N SER A 104 5.40 3.22 9.04
CA SER A 104 6.28 3.54 7.91
C SER A 104 5.49 3.66 6.60
N THR A 105 4.60 2.72 6.34
CA THR A 105 3.74 2.75 5.14
C THR A 105 2.81 3.96 5.14
N ALA A 106 2.18 4.27 6.27
CA ALA A 106 1.29 5.41 6.40
C ALA A 106 2.01 6.74 6.16
N VAL A 107 3.21 6.90 6.75
CA VAL A 107 4.04 8.10 6.55
C VAL A 107 4.41 8.27 5.08
N ASN A 108 4.84 7.22 4.40
CA ASN A 108 5.20 7.27 2.99
C ASN A 108 4.01 7.64 2.11
N MET A 109 2.83 7.08 2.35
CA MET A 109 1.62 7.40 1.58
C MET A 109 1.16 8.84 1.81
N ILE A 110 1.15 9.30 3.06
CA ILE A 110 0.78 10.69 3.40
C ILE A 110 1.78 11.66 2.78
N SER A 111 3.08 11.40 2.89
CA SER A 111 4.12 12.21 2.27
C SER A 111 3.91 12.35 0.76
N GLY A 112 3.55 11.25 0.08
CA GLY A 112 3.24 11.25 -1.35
C GLY A 112 2.12 12.18 -1.75
N ILE A 113 1.04 12.15 -1.03
CA ILE A 113 -0.13 13.00 -1.29
C ILE A 113 0.21 14.46 -0.95
N VAL A 114 0.85 14.70 0.19
CA VAL A 114 1.22 16.04 0.66
C VAL A 114 2.14 16.72 -0.36
N THR A 115 3.20 16.05 -0.81
CA THR A 115 4.13 16.59 -1.82
C THR A 115 3.40 16.98 -3.11
N ARG A 116 2.49 16.14 -3.59
CA ARG A 116 1.68 16.45 -4.78
C ARG A 116 0.77 17.67 -4.58
N CYS A 117 0.11 17.77 -3.42
CA CYS A 117 -0.75 18.90 -3.10
C CYS A 117 0.04 20.21 -2.96
N VAL A 118 1.16 20.17 -2.25
CA VAL A 118 2.04 21.33 -2.07
C VAL A 118 2.58 21.79 -3.44
N ASN A 119 3.09 20.87 -4.25
CA ASN A 119 3.58 21.18 -5.58
C ASN A 119 2.49 21.77 -6.50
N ALA A 120 1.24 21.27 -6.41
CA ALA A 120 0.12 21.79 -7.16
C ALA A 120 -0.24 23.22 -6.76
N VAL A 121 -0.18 23.54 -5.46
CA VAL A 121 -0.39 24.91 -4.96
C VAL A 121 0.75 25.81 -5.36
N GLU A 122 2.00 25.36 -5.23
CA GLU A 122 3.20 26.14 -5.57
C GLU A 122 3.33 26.43 -7.06
N ARG A 123 2.85 25.56 -7.93
CA ARG A 123 2.79 25.82 -9.38
C ARG A 123 1.91 27.01 -9.74
N ARG A 124 0.93 27.35 -8.91
CA ARG A 124 0.01 28.48 -9.10
C ARG A 124 0.55 29.79 -8.50
N MET A 125 1.69 29.76 -7.84
CA MET A 125 2.31 30.92 -7.19
C MET A 125 3.41 31.51 -8.09
N ASP A 126 3.29 32.78 -8.43
CA ASP A 126 4.22 33.48 -9.37
C ASP A 126 5.56 33.90 -8.72
N SER A 127 5.64 33.96 -7.40
CA SER A 127 6.82 34.50 -6.69
C SER A 127 7.66 33.40 -6.05
N PRO A 128 8.95 33.23 -6.44
CA PRO A 128 9.83 32.19 -5.86
C PRO A 128 10.09 32.35 -4.36
N GLU A 129 10.15 33.59 -3.87
CA GLU A 129 10.36 33.87 -2.43
C GLU A 129 9.18 33.39 -1.57
N LYS A 130 7.93 33.57 -2.04
CA LYS A 130 6.74 33.08 -1.36
C LYS A 130 6.66 31.55 -1.37
N LYS A 131 7.22 30.89 -2.37
CA LYS A 131 7.34 29.42 -2.41
C LYS A 131 8.23 28.90 -1.29
N SER A 132 9.40 29.48 -1.13
CA SER A 132 10.38 29.04 -0.12
C SER A 132 9.93 29.32 1.31
N GLN A 133 9.49 30.54 1.60
CA GLN A 133 9.12 30.94 2.98
C GLN A 133 7.90 30.20 3.53
N GLY A 134 6.96 29.80 2.69
CA GLY A 134 5.74 29.12 3.12
C GLY A 134 5.75 27.59 2.97
N HIS A 135 6.80 26.98 2.42
CA HIS A 135 6.85 25.56 2.10
C HIS A 135 6.64 24.66 3.31
N LEU A 136 7.33 24.92 4.42
CA LEU A 136 7.20 24.17 5.68
C LEU A 136 5.78 24.28 6.26
N GLY A 137 5.20 25.46 6.25
CA GLY A 137 3.84 25.69 6.76
C GLY A 137 2.80 24.96 5.93
N ARG A 138 2.90 24.99 4.60
CA ARG A 138 2.00 24.24 3.70
C ARG A 138 2.12 22.75 3.89
N ASN A 139 3.35 22.22 3.97
CA ASN A 139 3.58 20.81 4.28
C ASN A 139 2.93 20.41 5.60
N ALA A 140 3.13 21.18 6.66
CA ALA A 140 2.56 20.89 7.98
C ALA A 140 1.02 20.88 7.94
N ILE A 141 0.39 21.86 7.28
CA ILE A 141 -1.07 21.96 7.18
C ILE A 141 -1.64 20.76 6.40
N PHE A 142 -1.09 20.45 5.22
CA PHE A 142 -1.56 19.32 4.44
C PHE A 142 -1.34 17.99 5.16
N THR A 143 -0.18 17.82 5.83
CA THR A 143 0.09 16.62 6.64
C THR A 143 -0.95 16.47 7.76
N ALA A 144 -1.26 17.55 8.48
CA ALA A 144 -2.27 17.52 9.54
C ALA A 144 -3.66 17.14 8.98
N ILE A 145 -4.07 17.75 7.85
CA ILE A 145 -5.37 17.46 7.20
C ILE A 145 -5.45 15.99 6.79
N PHE A 146 -4.44 15.47 6.08
CA PHE A 146 -4.48 14.09 5.59
C PHE A 146 -4.35 13.07 6.72
N THR A 147 -3.58 13.37 7.76
CA THR A 147 -3.48 12.50 8.96
C THR A 147 -4.82 12.46 9.68
N PHE A 148 -5.48 13.60 9.88
CA PHE A 148 -6.80 13.65 10.50
C PHE A 148 -7.86 12.91 9.67
N LEU A 149 -7.83 13.08 8.34
CA LEU A 149 -8.72 12.37 7.42
C LEU A 149 -8.49 10.85 7.49
N ALA A 150 -7.23 10.40 7.48
CA ALA A 150 -6.89 9.00 7.61
C ALA A 150 -7.37 8.41 8.95
N PHE A 151 -7.20 9.16 10.04
CA PHE A 151 -7.71 8.78 11.36
C PHE A 151 -9.24 8.69 11.38
N ALA A 152 -9.94 9.63 10.78
CA ALA A 152 -11.40 9.60 10.69
C ALA A 152 -11.90 8.38 9.89
N ILE A 153 -11.22 8.06 8.77
CA ILE A 153 -11.56 6.86 7.97
C ILE A 153 -11.29 5.57 8.76
N ALA A 154 -10.23 5.53 9.56
CA ALA A 154 -9.90 4.37 10.38
C ALA A 154 -10.98 4.03 11.42
N GLN A 155 -11.82 5.00 11.83
CA GLN A 155 -12.94 4.76 12.75
C GLN A 155 -14.04 3.86 12.16
N PHE A 156 -14.13 3.72 10.84
CA PHE A 156 -15.10 2.81 10.20
C PHE A 156 -14.76 1.33 10.36
N GLY A 157 -13.64 1.02 10.97
CA GLY A 157 -13.14 -0.33 11.22
C GLY A 157 -12.33 -0.91 10.07
N LEU A 158 -11.22 -1.57 10.44
CA LEU A 158 -10.21 -2.11 9.52
C LEU A 158 -10.81 -2.98 8.41
N MET A 159 -11.66 -3.94 8.76
CA MET A 159 -12.23 -4.88 7.78
C MET A 159 -13.14 -4.22 6.76
N THR A 160 -13.88 -3.19 7.15
CA THR A 160 -14.75 -2.43 6.23
C THR A 160 -13.92 -1.61 5.26
N VAL A 161 -12.90 -0.92 5.77
CA VAL A 161 -11.97 -0.10 4.96
C VAL A 161 -11.21 -0.98 3.98
N VAL A 162 -10.69 -2.13 4.42
CA VAL A 162 -9.96 -3.07 3.55
C VAL A 162 -10.88 -3.61 2.46
N LYS A 163 -12.04 -4.16 2.81
CA LYS A 163 -12.94 -4.77 1.80
C LYS A 163 -13.45 -3.78 0.77
N LYS A 164 -13.88 -2.59 1.19
CA LYS A 164 -14.44 -1.58 0.28
C LYS A 164 -13.37 -0.67 -0.31
N GLY A 165 -12.44 -0.20 0.51
CA GLY A 165 -11.40 0.74 0.10
C GLY A 165 -10.45 0.15 -0.94
N TYR A 166 -9.99 -1.07 -0.76
CA TYR A 166 -9.13 -1.76 -1.74
C TYR A 166 -9.85 -2.01 -3.05
N ALA A 167 -11.14 -2.31 -3.01
CA ALA A 167 -11.94 -2.44 -4.22
C ALA A 167 -12.01 -1.13 -5.01
N TYR A 168 -12.32 -0.01 -4.35
CA TYR A 168 -12.36 1.30 -5.00
C TYR A 168 -11.00 1.73 -5.54
N LEU A 169 -9.92 1.50 -4.78
CA LEU A 169 -8.56 1.78 -5.25
C LEU A 169 -8.18 0.90 -6.44
N GLY A 170 -8.57 -0.37 -6.45
CA GLY A 170 -8.37 -1.27 -7.58
C GLY A 170 -9.06 -0.77 -8.85
N TYR A 171 -10.33 -0.35 -8.77
CA TYR A 171 -11.03 0.25 -9.92
C TYR A 171 -10.39 1.56 -10.38
N ALA A 172 -10.02 2.43 -9.45
CA ALA A 172 -9.34 3.67 -9.79
C ALA A 172 -8.00 3.40 -10.49
N ALA A 173 -7.20 2.45 -10.00
CA ALA A 173 -5.93 2.05 -10.61
C ALA A 173 -6.11 1.42 -12.00
N PHE A 174 -7.16 0.63 -12.20
CA PHE A 174 -7.49 0.10 -13.52
C PHE A 174 -7.68 1.23 -14.54
N ILE A 175 -8.49 2.23 -14.20
CA ILE A 175 -8.81 3.33 -15.10
C ILE A 175 -7.61 4.27 -15.28
N THR A 176 -6.90 4.62 -14.21
CA THR A 176 -5.89 5.69 -14.23
C THR A 176 -4.49 5.20 -14.57
N LEU A 177 -4.17 3.94 -14.34
CA LEU A 177 -2.84 3.37 -14.57
C LEU A 177 -2.86 2.33 -15.67
N PHE A 178 -3.70 1.30 -15.55
CA PHE A 178 -3.69 0.16 -16.46
C PHE A 178 -4.14 0.57 -17.87
N VAL A 179 -5.26 1.26 -18.01
CA VAL A 179 -5.77 1.69 -19.33
C VAL A 179 -4.79 2.59 -20.06
N PRO A 180 -4.24 3.68 -19.46
CA PRO A 180 -3.25 4.51 -20.15
C PRO A 180 -1.97 3.76 -20.50
N PHE A 181 -1.52 2.84 -19.65
CA PHE A 181 -0.33 2.02 -19.91
C PHE A 181 -0.53 1.11 -21.12
N VAL A 182 -1.66 0.42 -21.21
CA VAL A 182 -1.98 -0.44 -22.36
C VAL A 182 -2.14 0.38 -23.64
N VAL A 183 -2.82 1.53 -23.54
CA VAL A 183 -2.97 2.44 -24.69
C VAL A 183 -1.61 2.93 -25.16
N CYS A 184 -0.73 3.35 -24.24
CA CYS A 184 0.62 3.79 -24.58
C CYS A 184 1.43 2.71 -25.28
N LEU A 185 1.36 1.45 -24.77
CA LEU A 185 2.02 0.29 -25.38
C LEU A 185 1.49 -0.04 -26.78
N LEU A 186 0.20 0.19 -27.05
CA LEU A 186 -0.39 -0.08 -28.36
C LEU A 186 -0.06 0.99 -29.41
N TYR A 187 0.32 2.22 -28.96
CA TYR A 187 0.67 3.33 -29.84
C TYR A 187 2.19 3.51 -30.04
N THR A 188 3.02 2.74 -29.33
CA THR A 188 4.47 2.70 -29.50
C THR A 188 4.91 1.53 -30.33
#